data_b325b8264ee1db916a47534a8a4e35f3
#
_entry.id   b325b8264ee1db916a47534a8a4e35f3
#
_cell.length_a   1.000
_cell.length_b   1.000
_cell.length_c   1.000
_cell.angle_alpha   90.00
_cell.angle_beta   90.00
_cell.angle_gamma   90.00
#
_symmetry.space_group_name_H-M   'P 1'
#
loop_
_entity.id
_entity.type
_entity.pdbx_description
1 polymer ?
#
loop_
_entity_poly.entity_id
_entity_poly.type
_entity_poly.pdbx_seq_one_letter_code
_entity_poly.pdbx_strand_id
1 'polypeptide(L)'
;MSGSETRKATVGGDQFDVYTGNANPELARNICRYLNIDLGRADVFEFANENIFVRIIDNAREKDVFLIQPTSRPVNQSIMELLIMIDAFKRASAGRITAVVPYYGYGRSDKKDQPRVPITARLIADMLTVAGANRLLTVDLHQGQIQGFFNIPVDELTAVHLLSGHFLQKRIENLVVVTDLGFAKRARTFAELMDAPLAIVEKRRIGNQDRTEVLNVIGDVRGKRAIIVDDEIDTAGTLIQIVNALQREGVTEMYACATHAVLSQGAVERIDESLLREVVVTDSIPTSAEKRGHKIKVISLAPLIAEAIVRIHRGQSVGALLTSEVHFTQEMLLWDVDSPPDRTPGEGDDGRPAATGGLVPTPRAIDVSGR
;
A
#
# COMPACT_ATOMS: atom_id res chain seq x y z
N MET A 1 -31.55 -27.17 -12.60
CA MET A 1 -32.02 -25.86 -12.14
C MET A 1 -31.46 -25.66 -10.72
N SER A 2 -30.29 -25.11 -10.60
CA SER A 2 -29.74 -24.67 -9.31
C SER A 2 -29.21 -23.26 -9.56
N GLY A 3 -29.94 -22.29 -9.01
CA GLY A 3 -29.58 -20.88 -9.12
C GLY A 3 -28.30 -20.61 -8.36
N SER A 4 -27.37 -19.99 -9.03
CA SER A 4 -26.21 -19.36 -8.40
C SER A 4 -26.74 -18.17 -7.60
N GLU A 5 -26.86 -18.31 -6.28
CA GLU A 5 -27.03 -17.19 -5.38
C GLU A 5 -25.73 -16.38 -5.39
N THR A 6 -25.73 -15.30 -6.15
CA THR A 6 -24.76 -14.22 -6.05
C THR A 6 -24.76 -13.74 -4.60
N ARG A 7 -23.64 -13.95 -3.91
CA ARG A 7 -23.41 -13.43 -2.56
C ARG A 7 -23.45 -11.89 -2.61
N LYS A 8 -24.64 -11.31 -2.47
CA LYS A 8 -24.76 -9.96 -1.96
C LYS A 8 -24.26 -10.00 -0.52
N ALA A 9 -23.11 -9.42 -0.26
CA ALA A 9 -22.65 -9.15 1.10
C ALA A 9 -23.57 -8.06 1.69
N THR A 10 -24.80 -8.43 2.00
CA THR A 10 -25.64 -7.69 2.95
C THR A 10 -25.00 -7.92 4.30
N VAL A 11 -24.13 -7.00 4.72
CA VAL A 11 -23.65 -6.90 6.09
C VAL A 11 -24.87 -6.54 6.93
N GLY A 12 -25.51 -7.55 7.50
CA GLY A 12 -26.69 -7.35 8.36
C GLY A 12 -26.27 -6.64 9.65
N GLY A 13 -26.89 -5.50 9.94
CA GLY A 13 -27.01 -4.92 11.28
C GLY A 13 -25.82 -4.14 11.82
N ASP A 14 -24.59 -4.43 11.48
CA ASP A 14 -23.39 -3.73 11.94
C ASP A 14 -22.85 -2.84 10.81
N GLN A 15 -22.89 -1.53 11.02
CA GLN A 15 -22.43 -0.56 10.03
C GLN A 15 -21.00 -0.15 10.35
N PHE A 16 -20.09 -0.35 9.40
CA PHE A 16 -18.80 0.32 9.37
C PHE A 16 -18.74 1.28 8.19
N ASP A 17 -17.95 2.31 8.33
CA ASP A 17 -17.74 3.30 7.28
C ASP A 17 -16.25 3.33 6.89
N VAL A 18 -15.99 3.50 5.58
CA VAL A 18 -14.66 3.71 5.04
C VAL A 18 -14.54 5.17 4.60
N TYR A 19 -13.50 5.84 5.07
CA TYR A 19 -13.17 7.22 4.69
C TYR A 19 -11.75 7.28 4.12
N THR A 20 -11.42 8.36 3.44
CA THR A 20 -10.09 8.60 2.90
C THR A 20 -9.64 10.02 3.14
N GLY A 21 -8.33 10.18 3.37
CA GLY A 21 -7.66 11.45 3.14
C GLY A 21 -7.25 11.61 1.67
N ASN A 22 -6.40 12.60 1.41
CA ASN A 22 -6.01 12.99 0.05
C ASN A 22 -4.84 12.17 -0.51
N ALA A 23 -4.14 11.38 0.32
CA ALA A 23 -2.92 10.70 -0.13
C ALA A 23 -3.18 9.56 -1.13
N ASN A 24 -4.31 8.82 -1.03
CA ASN A 24 -4.67 7.78 -2.01
C ASN A 24 -6.18 7.52 -2.06
N PRO A 25 -6.98 8.47 -2.53
CA PRO A 25 -8.43 8.30 -2.60
C PRO A 25 -8.87 7.24 -3.64
N GLU A 26 -8.02 6.91 -4.60
CA GLU A 26 -8.31 5.87 -5.59
C GLU A 26 -8.33 4.48 -4.94
N LEU A 27 -7.35 4.15 -4.13
CA LEU A 27 -7.33 2.90 -3.37
C LEU A 27 -8.56 2.78 -2.46
N ALA A 28 -8.96 3.86 -1.78
CA ALA A 28 -10.16 3.86 -0.94
C ALA A 28 -11.44 3.60 -1.75
N ARG A 29 -11.58 4.22 -2.92
CA ARG A 29 -12.72 3.94 -3.83
C ARG A 29 -12.72 2.50 -4.30
N ASN A 30 -11.54 1.94 -4.60
CA ASN A 30 -11.40 0.55 -5.02
C ASN A 30 -11.76 -0.44 -3.90
N ILE A 31 -11.37 -0.14 -2.65
CA ILE A 31 -11.79 -0.90 -1.46
C ILE A 31 -13.32 -0.86 -1.32
N CYS A 32 -13.93 0.33 -1.39
CA CYS A 32 -15.38 0.47 -1.31
C CYS A 32 -16.11 -0.25 -2.45
N ARG A 33 -15.56 -0.21 -3.67
CA ARG A 33 -16.11 -0.95 -4.82
C ARG A 33 -16.07 -2.46 -4.59
N TYR A 34 -14.96 -3.00 -4.09
CA TYR A 34 -14.83 -4.41 -3.76
C TYR A 34 -15.84 -4.83 -2.68
N LEU A 35 -16.05 -3.97 -1.67
CA LEU A 35 -17.02 -4.20 -0.58
C LEU A 35 -18.47 -3.93 -0.97
N ASN A 36 -18.71 -3.33 -2.13
CA ASN A 36 -20.02 -2.86 -2.59
C ASN A 36 -20.68 -1.90 -1.58
N ILE A 37 -19.92 -0.93 -1.07
CA ILE A 37 -20.37 0.14 -0.16
C ILE A 37 -19.97 1.51 -0.71
N ASP A 38 -20.62 2.55 -0.22
CA ASP A 38 -20.25 3.93 -0.53
C ASP A 38 -19.05 4.39 0.31
N LEU A 39 -18.20 5.24 -0.27
CA LEU A 39 -17.15 5.94 0.46
C LEU A 39 -17.77 7.03 1.32
N GLY A 40 -17.42 7.07 2.61
CA GLY A 40 -17.88 8.08 3.55
C GLY A 40 -17.43 9.49 3.12
N ARG A 41 -18.30 10.47 3.34
CA ARG A 41 -18.09 11.85 2.89
C ARG A 41 -17.40 12.69 3.96
N ALA A 42 -16.28 13.29 3.56
CA ALA A 42 -15.57 14.28 4.36
C ALA A 42 -14.98 15.35 3.45
N ASP A 43 -14.97 16.59 3.91
CA ASP A 43 -14.20 17.66 3.27
C ASP A 43 -12.82 17.69 3.90
N VAL A 44 -11.79 17.51 3.08
CA VAL A 44 -10.39 17.57 3.49
C VAL A 44 -9.64 18.44 2.50
N PHE A 45 -9.18 19.60 2.92
CA PHE A 45 -8.45 20.53 2.07
C PHE A 45 -7.47 21.39 2.86
N GLU A 46 -6.60 22.08 2.17
CA GLU A 46 -5.60 22.96 2.75
C GLU A 46 -5.97 24.43 2.47
N PHE A 47 -5.91 25.27 3.51
CA PHE A 47 -6.04 26.71 3.38
C PHE A 47 -4.79 27.33 2.74
N ALA A 48 -4.89 28.56 2.25
CA ALA A 48 -3.76 29.30 1.68
C ALA A 48 -2.56 29.49 2.64
N ASN A 49 -2.76 29.33 3.93
CA ASN A 49 -1.73 29.35 4.97
C ASN A 49 -1.19 27.94 5.33
N GLU A 50 -1.45 26.94 4.47
CA GLU A 50 -1.02 25.55 4.63
C GLU A 50 -1.67 24.79 5.81
N ASN A 51 -2.68 25.37 6.47
CA ASN A 51 -3.40 24.65 7.51
C ASN A 51 -4.42 23.69 6.88
N ILE A 52 -4.41 22.45 7.33
CA ILE A 52 -5.34 21.42 6.88
C ILE A 52 -6.68 21.58 7.60
N PHE A 53 -7.76 21.60 6.84
CA PHE A 53 -9.15 21.61 7.32
C PHE A 53 -9.77 20.24 7.09
N VAL A 54 -10.47 19.72 8.11
CA VAL A 54 -11.24 18.48 8.03
C VAL A 54 -12.64 18.72 8.55
N ARG A 55 -13.64 18.26 7.80
CA ARG A 55 -15.03 18.23 8.21
C ARG A 55 -15.67 16.90 7.82
N ILE A 56 -16.13 16.13 8.81
CA ILE A 56 -16.90 14.91 8.56
C ILE A 56 -18.33 15.31 8.22
N ILE A 57 -18.86 14.83 7.09
CA ILE A 57 -20.19 15.16 6.61
C ILE A 57 -21.21 14.13 7.10
N ASP A 58 -20.86 12.84 7.01
CA ASP A 58 -21.74 11.76 7.42
C ASP A 58 -21.74 11.57 8.95
N ASN A 59 -22.79 11.00 9.49
CA ASN A 59 -22.84 10.70 10.91
C ASN A 59 -21.93 9.50 11.25
N ALA A 60 -20.85 9.75 11.97
CA ALA A 60 -19.87 8.75 12.40
C ALA A 60 -20.07 8.26 13.85
N ARG A 61 -21.11 8.76 14.57
CA ARG A 61 -21.32 8.43 15.98
C ARG A 61 -21.50 6.93 16.18
N GLU A 62 -20.77 6.34 17.14
CA GLU A 62 -20.77 4.92 17.52
C GLU A 62 -20.40 3.95 16.38
N LYS A 63 -20.02 4.45 15.21
CA LYS A 63 -19.63 3.61 14.07
C LYS A 63 -18.18 3.13 14.17
N ASP A 64 -17.90 2.01 13.51
CA ASP A 64 -16.56 1.49 13.26
C ASP A 64 -16.00 2.17 12.00
N VAL A 65 -15.01 3.03 12.16
CA VAL A 65 -14.44 3.87 11.10
C VAL A 65 -13.10 3.32 10.64
N PHE A 66 -12.97 3.08 9.34
CA PHE A 66 -11.73 2.73 8.68
C PHE A 66 -11.26 3.91 7.83
N LEU A 67 -10.14 4.51 8.23
CA LEU A 67 -9.58 5.71 7.61
C LEU A 67 -8.38 5.36 6.75
N ILE A 68 -8.54 5.39 5.42
CA ILE A 68 -7.50 5.03 4.45
C ILE A 68 -6.61 6.23 4.18
N GLN A 69 -5.35 6.16 4.60
CA GLN A 69 -4.37 7.22 4.35
C GLN A 69 -2.93 6.69 4.41
N PRO A 70 -2.33 6.33 3.28
CA PRO A 70 -0.89 6.06 3.26
C PRO A 70 -0.13 7.34 3.63
N THR A 71 0.94 7.18 4.42
CA THR A 71 1.79 8.32 4.78
C THR A 71 2.93 8.49 3.75
N SER A 72 2.53 8.53 2.48
CA SER A 72 3.39 8.74 1.31
C SER A 72 3.58 10.23 0.99
N ARG A 73 4.35 10.53 -0.04
CA ARG A 73 4.62 11.92 -0.45
C ARG A 73 3.36 12.69 -0.84
N PRO A 74 3.23 13.93 -0.32
CA PRO A 74 4.09 14.66 0.60
C PRO A 74 3.95 14.13 2.05
N VAL A 75 5.00 13.45 2.55
CA VAL A 75 4.95 12.60 3.77
C VAL A 75 4.43 13.34 5.00
N ASN A 76 4.99 14.53 5.29
CA ASN A 76 4.63 15.29 6.50
C ASN A 76 3.19 15.79 6.44
N GLN A 77 2.72 16.23 5.27
CA GLN A 77 1.35 16.66 5.05
C GLN A 77 0.39 15.47 5.22
N SER A 78 0.70 14.33 4.61
CA SER A 78 -0.12 13.11 4.71
C SER A 78 -0.24 12.62 6.16
N ILE A 79 0.84 12.71 6.95
CA ILE A 79 0.81 12.37 8.37
C ILE A 79 -0.06 13.37 9.15
N MET A 80 0.14 14.67 8.95
CA MET A 80 -0.63 15.69 9.67
C MET A 80 -2.12 15.60 9.32
N GLU A 81 -2.46 15.37 8.05
CA GLU A 81 -3.82 15.16 7.59
C GLU A 81 -4.47 13.96 8.29
N LEU A 82 -3.75 12.83 8.34
CA LEU A 82 -4.22 11.63 9.04
C LEU A 82 -4.50 11.91 10.53
N LEU A 83 -3.60 12.60 11.22
CA LEU A 83 -3.77 12.94 12.64
C LEU A 83 -4.99 13.83 12.88
N ILE A 84 -5.20 14.84 12.03
CA ILE A 84 -6.35 15.76 12.13
C ILE A 84 -7.65 15.02 11.84
N MET A 85 -7.65 14.10 10.84
CA MET A 85 -8.83 13.28 10.55
C MET A 85 -9.17 12.35 11.71
N ILE A 86 -8.19 11.68 12.33
CA ILE A 86 -8.40 10.83 13.51
C ILE A 86 -9.03 11.66 14.66
N ASP A 87 -8.50 12.86 14.95
CA ASP A 87 -9.07 13.73 15.99
C ASP A 87 -10.50 14.17 15.65
N ALA A 88 -10.78 14.47 14.37
CA ALA A 88 -12.13 14.83 13.94
C ALA A 88 -13.12 13.68 14.18
N PHE A 89 -12.80 12.43 13.83
CA PHE A 89 -13.65 11.27 14.10
C PHE A 89 -13.81 11.00 15.59
N LYS A 90 -12.76 11.15 16.39
CA LYS A 90 -12.81 11.05 17.85
C LYS A 90 -13.80 12.06 18.43
N ARG A 91 -13.75 13.31 17.97
CA ARG A 91 -14.68 14.38 18.40
C ARG A 91 -16.10 14.18 17.86
N ALA A 92 -16.25 13.52 16.72
CA ALA A 92 -17.54 13.10 16.19
C ALA A 92 -18.13 11.87 16.91
N SER A 93 -17.45 11.38 17.96
CA SER A 93 -17.86 10.22 18.78
C SER A 93 -17.92 8.92 17.97
N ALA A 94 -16.97 8.70 17.05
CA ALA A 94 -16.81 7.39 16.42
C ALA A 94 -16.58 6.31 17.50
N GLY A 95 -17.17 5.14 17.33
CA GLY A 95 -17.06 4.05 18.30
C GLY A 95 -15.67 3.41 18.28
N ARG A 96 -15.10 3.23 17.10
CA ARG A 96 -13.72 2.73 16.89
C ARG A 96 -13.14 3.40 15.65
N ILE A 97 -11.85 3.76 15.69
CA ILE A 97 -11.10 4.33 14.58
C ILE A 97 -9.93 3.44 14.24
N THR A 98 -9.97 2.78 13.09
CA THR A 98 -8.85 2.01 12.54
C THR A 98 -8.14 2.88 11.50
N ALA A 99 -6.89 3.27 11.78
CA ALA A 99 -6.03 3.90 10.79
C ALA A 99 -5.52 2.84 9.81
N VAL A 100 -5.94 2.91 8.56
CA VAL A 100 -5.48 2.04 7.49
C VAL A 100 -4.38 2.78 6.74
N VAL A 101 -3.15 2.38 7.00
CA VAL A 101 -1.94 3.04 6.49
C VAL A 101 -1.18 2.05 5.62
N PRO A 102 -1.55 1.87 4.33
CA PRO A 102 -0.94 0.88 3.45
C PRO A 102 0.56 1.06 3.28
N TYR A 103 1.05 2.30 3.33
CA TYR A 103 2.47 2.64 3.39
C TYR A 103 2.75 3.50 4.63
N TYR A 104 3.67 3.01 5.48
CA TYR A 104 4.06 3.68 6.71
C TYR A 104 5.34 4.49 6.50
N GLY A 105 5.18 5.80 6.29
CA GLY A 105 6.29 6.75 6.15
C GLY A 105 7.18 6.77 7.38
N TYR A 106 8.46 7.08 7.19
CA TYR A 106 9.52 6.97 8.21
C TYR A 106 9.79 5.55 8.73
N GLY A 107 9.25 4.50 8.10
CA GLY A 107 9.50 3.10 8.47
C GLY A 107 10.98 2.73 8.51
N ARG A 108 11.81 3.36 7.65
CA ARG A 108 13.28 3.16 7.65
C ARG A 108 13.99 3.76 8.88
N SER A 109 13.34 4.67 9.62
CA SER A 109 13.88 5.27 10.84
C SER A 109 13.40 4.52 12.08
N ASP A 110 13.57 3.19 12.08
CA ASP A 110 13.12 2.24 13.11
C ASP A 110 14.14 2.03 14.24
N LYS A 111 15.37 2.46 14.04
CA LYS A 111 16.48 2.30 14.98
C LYS A 111 17.47 3.46 14.88
N LYS A 112 18.37 3.53 15.87
CA LYS A 112 19.51 4.44 15.83
C LYS A 112 20.66 3.75 15.11
N ASP A 113 20.94 4.15 13.87
CA ASP A 113 22.07 3.70 13.07
C ASP A 113 23.36 4.49 13.34
N GLN A 114 23.23 5.65 14.02
CA GLN A 114 24.31 6.52 14.43
C GLN A 114 23.98 7.29 15.71
N PRO A 115 24.97 7.90 16.40
CA PRO A 115 24.73 8.68 17.62
C PRO A 115 23.80 9.87 17.36
N ARG A 116 22.92 10.16 18.33
CA ARG A 116 22.09 11.39 18.40
C ARG A 116 21.03 11.51 17.30
N VAL A 117 20.63 10.42 16.65
CA VAL A 117 19.50 10.38 15.72
C VAL A 117 18.22 9.95 16.42
N PRO A 118 17.04 10.36 15.94
CA PRO A 118 15.76 9.92 16.46
C PRO A 118 15.42 8.48 16.03
N ILE A 119 14.34 7.93 16.63
CA ILE A 119 13.59 6.80 16.11
C ILE A 119 12.24 7.33 15.64
N THR A 120 12.19 7.86 14.41
CA THR A 120 11.03 8.62 13.93
C THR A 120 9.82 7.70 13.72
N ALA A 121 10.04 6.43 13.34
CA ALA A 121 8.95 5.44 13.25
C ALA A 121 8.20 5.31 14.59
N ARG A 122 8.91 5.34 15.74
CA ARG A 122 8.28 5.32 17.05
C ARG A 122 7.50 6.61 17.35
N LEU A 123 8.07 7.76 16.99
CA LEU A 123 7.41 9.05 17.19
C LEU A 123 6.05 9.10 16.47
N ILE A 124 6.00 8.66 15.21
CA ILE A 124 4.76 8.60 14.42
C ILE A 124 3.75 7.64 15.06
N ALA A 125 4.19 6.49 15.58
CA ALA A 125 3.31 5.53 16.26
C ALA A 125 2.66 6.15 17.51
N ASP A 126 3.43 6.89 18.30
CA ASP A 126 2.93 7.60 19.48
C ASP A 126 1.94 8.70 19.09
N MET A 127 2.22 9.46 18.02
CA MET A 127 1.33 10.52 17.53
C MET A 127 -0.02 9.96 17.07
N LEU A 128 -0.06 8.86 16.31
CA LEU A 128 -1.29 8.20 15.88
C LEU A 128 -2.12 7.71 17.06
N THR A 129 -1.46 7.14 18.06
CA THR A 129 -2.11 6.67 19.30
C THR A 129 -2.73 7.82 20.08
N VAL A 130 -1.98 8.91 20.27
CA VAL A 130 -2.44 10.11 21.01
C VAL A 130 -3.58 10.82 20.27
N ALA A 131 -3.53 10.91 18.95
CA ALA A 131 -4.60 11.46 18.12
C ALA A 131 -5.94 10.74 18.36
N GLY A 132 -5.89 9.42 18.64
CA GLY A 132 -7.09 8.65 19.00
C GLY A 132 -7.33 7.42 18.14
N ALA A 133 -6.35 6.96 17.36
CA ALA A 133 -6.45 5.68 16.67
C ALA A 133 -6.59 4.53 17.69
N ASN A 134 -7.53 3.62 17.45
CA ASN A 134 -7.73 2.44 18.27
C ASN A 134 -6.99 1.21 17.72
N ARG A 135 -6.60 1.24 16.45
CA ARG A 135 -5.93 0.16 15.72
C ARG A 135 -5.18 0.72 14.53
N LEU A 136 -4.09 0.09 14.17
CA LEU A 136 -3.41 0.29 12.88
C LEU A 136 -3.62 -0.95 12.01
N LEU A 137 -3.97 -0.75 10.73
CA LEU A 137 -3.89 -1.75 9.67
C LEU A 137 -2.87 -1.25 8.64
N THR A 138 -1.87 -2.06 8.33
CA THR A 138 -0.78 -1.68 7.42
C THR A 138 -0.35 -2.86 6.55
N VAL A 139 0.51 -2.60 5.55
CA VAL A 139 1.04 -3.63 4.66
C VAL A 139 2.55 -3.55 4.65
N ASP A 140 3.23 -4.68 4.80
CA ASP A 140 4.68 -4.87 4.67
C ASP A 140 5.52 -3.73 5.27
N LEU A 141 5.49 -3.57 6.59
CA LEU A 141 6.36 -2.62 7.28
C LEU A 141 7.84 -2.89 6.93
N HIS A 142 8.65 -1.85 6.78
CA HIS A 142 10.09 -1.99 6.50
C HIS A 142 10.76 -2.96 7.50
N GLN A 143 10.36 -2.90 8.77
CA GLN A 143 10.76 -3.85 9.79
C GLN A 143 9.54 -4.26 10.63
N GLY A 144 9.25 -5.55 10.75
CA GLY A 144 8.10 -6.06 11.51
C GLY A 144 8.11 -5.65 13.00
N GLN A 145 9.29 -5.32 13.57
CA GLN A 145 9.43 -4.83 14.95
C GLN A 145 8.73 -3.49 15.17
N ILE A 146 8.44 -2.72 14.13
CA ILE A 146 7.70 -1.45 14.22
C ILE A 146 6.32 -1.64 14.86
N GLN A 147 5.70 -2.83 14.69
CA GLN A 147 4.47 -3.19 15.40
C GLN A 147 4.60 -3.00 16.92
N GLY A 148 5.76 -3.30 17.48
CA GLY A 148 6.06 -3.13 18.90
C GLY A 148 6.22 -1.68 19.35
N PHE A 149 6.21 -0.71 18.45
CA PHE A 149 6.23 0.71 18.78
C PHE A 149 4.85 1.26 19.16
N PHE A 150 3.80 0.56 18.78
CA PHE A 150 2.43 0.97 19.07
C PHE A 150 1.95 0.43 20.42
N ASN A 151 1.16 1.24 21.13
CA ASN A 151 0.43 0.83 22.32
C ASN A 151 -1.03 0.44 21.99
N ILE A 152 -1.36 0.36 20.71
CA ILE A 152 -2.64 -0.11 20.16
C ILE A 152 -2.38 -1.35 19.31
N PRO A 153 -3.39 -2.20 19.06
CA PRO A 153 -3.25 -3.34 18.14
C PRO A 153 -2.79 -2.91 16.75
N VAL A 154 -1.90 -3.70 16.16
CA VAL A 154 -1.41 -3.55 14.79
C VAL A 154 -1.65 -4.84 14.03
N ASP A 155 -2.34 -4.73 12.89
CA ASP A 155 -2.45 -5.79 11.92
C ASP A 155 -1.56 -5.46 10.72
N GLU A 156 -0.49 -6.20 10.53
CA GLU A 156 0.39 -6.10 9.36
C GLU A 156 -0.01 -7.17 8.34
N LEU A 157 -0.50 -6.74 7.18
CA LEU A 157 -0.74 -7.59 6.03
C LEU A 157 0.55 -7.76 5.22
N THR A 158 0.57 -8.71 4.29
CA THR A 158 1.67 -8.87 3.33
C THR A 158 1.15 -9.00 1.91
N ALA A 159 1.81 -8.32 0.97
CA ALA A 159 1.54 -8.41 -0.47
C ALA A 159 2.26 -9.59 -1.13
N VAL A 160 3.05 -10.37 -0.37
CA VAL A 160 3.88 -11.44 -0.93
C VAL A 160 3.08 -12.43 -1.78
N HIS A 161 1.87 -12.80 -1.36
CA HIS A 161 1.00 -13.72 -2.10
C HIS A 161 0.47 -13.11 -3.40
N LEU A 162 0.12 -11.82 -3.42
CA LEU A 162 -0.31 -11.11 -4.62
C LEU A 162 0.84 -10.99 -5.63
N LEU A 163 2.02 -10.58 -5.15
CA LEU A 163 3.20 -10.40 -5.99
C LEU A 163 3.70 -11.75 -6.55
N SER A 164 3.81 -12.79 -5.72
CA SER A 164 4.20 -14.13 -6.20
C SER A 164 3.15 -14.73 -7.15
N GLY A 165 1.87 -14.56 -6.86
CA GLY A 165 0.77 -15.02 -7.71
C GLY A 165 0.83 -14.44 -9.13
N HIS A 166 1.22 -13.16 -9.28
CA HIS A 166 1.45 -12.56 -10.59
C HIS A 166 2.54 -13.30 -11.38
N PHE A 167 3.67 -13.61 -10.76
CA PHE A 167 4.76 -14.31 -11.43
C PHE A 167 4.48 -15.80 -11.66
N LEU A 168 3.70 -16.46 -10.80
CA LEU A 168 3.25 -17.83 -11.01
C LEU A 168 2.42 -17.97 -12.31
N GLN A 169 1.57 -16.99 -12.61
CA GLN A 169 0.80 -16.96 -13.86
C GLN A 169 1.70 -16.89 -15.11
N LYS A 170 2.92 -16.31 -14.99
CA LYS A 170 3.88 -16.19 -16.10
C LYS A 170 4.62 -17.50 -16.41
N ARG A 171 4.59 -18.49 -15.51
CA ARG A 171 5.27 -19.78 -15.65
C ARG A 171 6.75 -19.64 -16.06
N ILE A 172 7.48 -18.80 -15.34
CA ILE A 172 8.91 -18.54 -15.60
C ILE A 172 9.71 -19.79 -15.22
N GLU A 173 10.33 -20.43 -16.19
CA GLU A 173 11.19 -21.61 -15.98
C GLU A 173 12.60 -21.21 -15.52
N ASN A 174 13.31 -22.13 -14.83
CA ASN A 174 14.67 -21.95 -14.35
C ASN A 174 14.87 -20.66 -13.55
N LEU A 175 13.96 -20.46 -12.59
CA LEU A 175 13.87 -19.23 -11.79
C LEU A 175 14.81 -19.26 -10.59
N VAL A 176 15.30 -18.11 -10.19
CA VAL A 176 15.92 -17.83 -8.89
C VAL A 176 15.33 -16.55 -8.31
N VAL A 177 14.98 -16.58 -7.04
CA VAL A 177 14.58 -15.37 -6.29
C VAL A 177 15.82 -14.72 -5.74
N VAL A 178 15.94 -13.40 -5.89
CA VAL A 178 17.13 -12.63 -5.49
C VAL A 178 16.68 -11.49 -4.55
N THR A 179 17.46 -11.26 -3.51
CA THR A 179 17.18 -10.18 -2.56
C THR A 179 18.49 -9.68 -1.93
N ASP A 180 18.42 -8.57 -1.22
CA ASP A 180 19.50 -8.15 -0.33
C ASP A 180 19.45 -8.90 1.03
N LEU A 181 20.51 -8.76 1.82
CA LEU A 181 20.60 -9.43 3.13
C LEU A 181 19.49 -8.95 4.10
N GLY A 182 19.09 -7.69 4.03
CA GLY A 182 18.09 -7.10 4.91
C GLY A 182 16.69 -7.69 4.74
N PHE A 183 16.35 -8.06 3.53
CA PHE A 183 15.03 -8.61 3.18
C PHE A 183 14.99 -10.15 3.08
N ALA A 184 16.11 -10.84 3.29
CA ALA A 184 16.28 -12.27 3.03
C ALA A 184 15.23 -13.17 3.73
N LYS A 185 14.78 -12.82 4.93
CA LYS A 185 13.76 -13.61 5.66
C LYS A 185 12.41 -13.59 4.94
N ARG A 186 11.97 -12.42 4.44
CA ARG A 186 10.69 -12.27 3.70
C ARG A 186 10.80 -12.86 2.30
N ALA A 187 11.92 -12.64 1.63
CA ALA A 187 12.18 -13.19 0.30
C ALA A 187 12.19 -14.74 0.29
N ARG A 188 12.49 -15.38 1.42
CA ARG A 188 12.40 -16.85 1.56
C ARG A 188 10.96 -17.32 1.35
N THR A 189 9.97 -16.68 1.98
CA THR A 189 8.56 -17.03 1.76
C THR A 189 8.16 -16.85 0.30
N PHE A 190 8.62 -15.78 -0.35
CA PHE A 190 8.39 -15.60 -1.78
C PHE A 190 9.03 -16.73 -2.62
N ALA A 191 10.25 -17.13 -2.30
CA ALA A 191 10.96 -18.22 -2.97
C ALA A 191 10.26 -19.58 -2.79
N GLU A 192 9.75 -19.86 -1.58
CA GLU A 192 8.96 -21.06 -1.28
C GLU A 192 7.67 -21.09 -2.09
N LEU A 193 6.94 -19.97 -2.20
CA LEU A 193 5.73 -19.87 -3.02
C LEU A 193 6.01 -20.06 -4.51
N MET A 194 7.19 -19.66 -4.98
CA MET A 194 7.61 -19.79 -6.37
C MET A 194 8.27 -21.16 -6.68
N ASP A 195 8.46 -22.03 -5.67
CA ASP A 195 9.26 -23.26 -5.77
C ASP A 195 10.63 -22.99 -6.42
N ALA A 196 11.30 -21.95 -5.96
CA ALA A 196 12.54 -21.46 -6.56
C ALA A 196 13.66 -21.30 -5.51
N PRO A 197 14.94 -21.51 -5.88
CA PRO A 197 16.04 -21.23 -4.99
C PRO A 197 16.15 -19.74 -4.69
N LEU A 198 16.72 -19.41 -3.53
CA LEU A 198 17.01 -18.06 -3.08
C LEU A 198 18.49 -17.75 -3.24
N ALA A 199 18.82 -16.60 -3.84
CA ALA A 199 20.15 -16.01 -3.86
C ALA A 199 20.14 -14.67 -3.12
N ILE A 200 21.27 -14.33 -2.49
CA ILE A 200 21.39 -13.11 -1.70
C ILE A 200 22.49 -12.24 -2.30
N VAL A 201 22.21 -10.95 -2.43
CA VAL A 201 23.20 -9.95 -2.85
C VAL A 201 23.67 -9.19 -1.62
N GLU A 202 24.96 -9.31 -1.34
CA GLU A 202 25.62 -8.65 -0.22
C GLU A 202 26.43 -7.45 -0.71
N LYS A 203 26.25 -6.31 -0.04
CA LYS A 203 27.11 -5.13 -0.23
C LYS A 203 28.38 -5.28 0.58
N ARG A 204 29.53 -5.43 -0.08
CA ARG A 204 30.82 -5.49 0.57
C ARG A 204 31.60 -4.21 0.35
N ARG A 205 31.87 -3.46 1.43
CA ARG A 205 32.79 -2.32 1.38
C ARG A 205 34.22 -2.83 1.33
N ILE A 206 34.97 -2.50 0.30
CA ILE A 206 36.39 -2.84 0.18
C ILE A 206 37.20 -1.59 0.55
N GLY A 207 37.82 -1.61 1.75
CA GLY A 207 38.75 -0.59 2.23
C GLY A 207 38.10 0.69 2.79
N ASN A 208 38.98 1.58 3.30
CA ASN A 208 38.56 2.88 3.90
C ASN A 208 38.35 4.00 2.86
N GLN A 209 38.25 3.68 1.58
CA GLN A 209 37.98 4.67 0.54
C GLN A 209 36.55 4.59 0.06
N ASP A 210 35.87 5.71 0.08
CA ASP A 210 34.42 5.94 -0.10
C ASP A 210 33.84 5.54 -1.49
N ARG A 211 34.50 4.70 -2.31
CA ARG A 211 34.13 4.62 -3.74
C ARG A 211 34.03 3.26 -4.40
N THR A 212 34.09 2.12 -3.72
CA THR A 212 33.88 0.85 -4.42
C THR A 212 33.02 -0.10 -3.61
N GLU A 213 31.70 -0.03 -3.82
CA GLU A 213 30.78 -1.10 -3.38
C GLU A 213 30.88 -2.24 -4.40
N VAL A 214 31.46 -3.37 -4.01
CA VAL A 214 31.37 -4.61 -4.78
C VAL A 214 30.17 -5.38 -4.24
N LEU A 215 29.22 -5.68 -5.11
CA LEU A 215 28.14 -6.59 -4.79
C LEU A 215 28.62 -8.02 -5.01
N ASN A 216 28.53 -8.83 -3.96
CA ASN A 216 28.78 -10.26 -4.02
C ASN A 216 27.45 -11.01 -4.10
N VAL A 217 27.31 -11.93 -5.05
CA VAL A 217 26.11 -12.75 -5.21
C VAL A 217 26.35 -14.11 -4.56
N ILE A 218 25.58 -14.44 -3.54
CA ILE A 218 25.64 -15.71 -2.82
C ILE A 218 24.49 -16.58 -3.31
N GLY A 219 24.79 -17.66 -3.99
CA GLY A 219 23.84 -18.59 -4.60
C GLY A 219 24.13 -18.81 -6.07
N ASP A 220 23.54 -19.84 -6.65
CA ASP A 220 23.69 -20.17 -8.07
C ASP A 220 22.65 -19.40 -8.91
N VAL A 221 23.13 -18.44 -9.71
CA VAL A 221 22.29 -17.58 -10.55
C VAL A 221 22.62 -17.69 -12.05
N ARG A 222 23.74 -18.33 -12.39
CA ARG A 222 24.23 -18.38 -13.77
C ARG A 222 23.29 -19.13 -14.70
N GLY A 223 22.94 -18.51 -15.82
CA GLY A 223 22.01 -19.07 -16.81
C GLY A 223 20.56 -19.12 -16.37
N LYS A 224 20.23 -18.57 -15.19
CA LYS A 224 18.85 -18.54 -14.65
C LYS A 224 18.14 -17.24 -15.02
N ARG A 225 16.82 -17.24 -14.81
CA ARG A 225 15.98 -16.05 -14.78
C ARG A 225 15.81 -15.61 -13.33
N ALA A 226 15.90 -14.32 -13.05
CA ALA A 226 15.86 -13.81 -11.69
C ALA A 226 14.63 -12.93 -11.43
N ILE A 227 14.00 -13.09 -10.25
CA ILE A 227 13.07 -12.11 -9.69
C ILE A 227 13.74 -11.47 -8.49
N ILE A 228 13.99 -10.17 -8.55
CA ILE A 228 14.53 -9.36 -7.45
C ILE A 228 13.37 -8.91 -6.57
N VAL A 229 13.41 -9.22 -5.27
CA VAL A 229 12.32 -8.96 -4.32
C VAL A 229 12.79 -8.04 -3.21
N ASP A 230 12.02 -6.99 -2.92
CA ASP A 230 12.28 -6.02 -1.85
C ASP A 230 10.96 -5.55 -1.23
N ASP A 231 10.99 -4.81 -0.10
CA ASP A 231 9.80 -4.16 0.48
C ASP A 231 9.43 -2.89 -0.28
N GLU A 232 10.42 -2.07 -0.66
CA GLU A 232 10.16 -0.81 -1.36
C GLU A 232 11.21 -0.49 -2.43
N ILE A 233 10.77 0.19 -3.48
CA ILE A 233 11.64 0.79 -4.49
C ILE A 233 11.54 2.31 -4.33
N ASP A 234 12.62 2.93 -3.79
CA ASP A 234 12.71 4.38 -3.63
C ASP A 234 13.40 5.02 -4.85
N THR A 235 14.71 5.26 -4.81
CA THR A 235 15.44 5.84 -5.94
C THR A 235 15.81 4.84 -7.05
N ALA A 236 15.51 3.56 -6.85
CA ALA A 236 15.94 2.42 -7.66
C ALA A 236 17.47 2.21 -7.72
N GLY A 237 18.28 2.98 -6.99
CA GLY A 237 19.74 2.85 -7.06
C GLY A 237 20.24 1.45 -6.68
N THR A 238 19.77 0.91 -5.55
CA THR A 238 20.09 -0.46 -5.10
C THR A 238 19.62 -1.51 -6.11
N LEU A 239 18.39 -1.37 -6.62
CA LEU A 239 17.83 -2.28 -7.62
C LEU A 239 18.72 -2.35 -8.88
N ILE A 240 19.13 -1.21 -9.41
CA ILE A 240 19.98 -1.16 -10.61
C ILE A 240 21.39 -1.74 -10.34
N GLN A 241 21.94 -1.52 -9.14
CA GLN A 241 23.20 -2.16 -8.76
C GLN A 241 23.08 -3.71 -8.72
N ILE A 242 21.97 -4.24 -8.18
CA ILE A 242 21.69 -5.68 -8.17
C ILE A 242 21.54 -6.19 -9.61
N VAL A 243 20.79 -5.52 -10.47
CA VAL A 243 20.64 -5.87 -11.90
C VAL A 243 21.99 -5.98 -12.59
N ASN A 244 22.89 -5.00 -12.40
CA ASN A 244 24.21 -4.99 -13.00
C ASN A 244 25.10 -6.11 -12.44
N ALA A 245 24.98 -6.46 -11.16
CA ALA A 245 25.71 -7.58 -10.57
C ALA A 245 25.23 -8.93 -11.15
N LEU A 246 23.91 -9.14 -11.23
CA LEU A 246 23.32 -10.35 -11.80
C LEU A 246 23.66 -10.53 -13.29
N GLN A 247 23.72 -9.43 -14.04
CA GLN A 247 24.16 -9.47 -15.44
C GLN A 247 25.60 -10.01 -15.55
N ARG A 248 26.51 -9.53 -14.69
CA ARG A 248 27.92 -9.99 -14.67
C ARG A 248 28.03 -11.47 -14.29
N GLU A 249 27.13 -11.97 -13.44
CA GLU A 249 27.06 -13.38 -13.05
C GLU A 249 26.36 -14.27 -14.10
N GLY A 250 25.88 -13.70 -15.20
CA GLY A 250 25.32 -14.45 -16.32
C GLY A 250 23.85 -14.82 -16.15
N VAL A 251 23.06 -14.02 -15.40
CA VAL A 251 21.61 -14.11 -15.38
C VAL A 251 21.06 -13.74 -16.76
N THR A 252 20.09 -14.50 -17.27
CA THR A 252 19.62 -14.36 -18.64
C THR A 252 18.44 -13.40 -18.78
N GLU A 253 17.62 -13.27 -17.75
CA GLU A 253 16.41 -12.45 -17.76
C GLU A 253 16.11 -11.99 -16.33
N MET A 254 15.68 -10.74 -16.15
CA MET A 254 15.50 -10.15 -14.83
C MET A 254 14.15 -9.45 -14.70
N TYR A 255 13.50 -9.71 -13.58
CA TYR A 255 12.27 -9.10 -13.12
C TYR A 255 12.51 -8.53 -11.72
N ALA A 256 11.65 -7.63 -11.27
CA ALA A 256 11.66 -7.16 -9.89
C ALA A 256 10.24 -7.02 -9.35
N CYS A 257 10.10 -7.09 -8.03
CA CYS A 257 8.88 -6.66 -7.37
C CYS A 257 9.15 -6.06 -6.00
N ALA A 258 8.25 -5.17 -5.61
CA ALA A 258 8.21 -4.61 -4.27
C ALA A 258 6.79 -4.22 -3.90
N THR A 259 6.49 -4.22 -2.59
CA THR A 259 5.19 -3.77 -2.13
C THR A 259 5.01 -2.27 -2.35
N HIS A 260 6.04 -1.46 -2.04
CA HIS A 260 5.91 -0.01 -2.02
C HIS A 260 6.66 0.67 -3.16
N ALA A 261 5.91 1.35 -4.02
CA ALA A 261 6.41 2.13 -5.15
C ALA A 261 6.67 3.58 -4.74
N VAL A 262 7.73 3.86 -3.97
CA VAL A 262 8.09 5.24 -3.58
C VAL A 262 8.52 6.04 -4.80
N LEU A 263 9.30 5.45 -5.70
CA LEU A 263 9.70 5.92 -7.02
C LEU A 263 10.15 7.39 -7.04
N SER A 264 11.09 7.73 -6.16
CA SER A 264 11.60 9.10 -6.05
C SER A 264 12.77 9.35 -7.01
N GLN A 265 13.01 10.63 -7.34
CA GLN A 265 14.25 11.13 -7.96
C GLN A 265 14.76 10.34 -9.19
N GLY A 266 13.97 10.22 -10.25
CA GLY A 266 14.40 9.58 -11.50
C GLY A 266 14.46 8.05 -11.42
N ALA A 267 13.73 7.43 -10.48
CA ALA A 267 13.67 5.99 -10.34
C ALA A 267 13.04 5.31 -11.56
N VAL A 268 12.00 5.90 -12.11
CA VAL A 268 11.26 5.36 -13.26
C VAL A 268 12.15 5.33 -14.49
N GLU A 269 12.87 6.40 -14.77
CA GLU A 269 13.81 6.50 -15.89
C GLU A 269 14.92 5.44 -15.76
N ARG A 270 15.49 5.27 -14.55
CA ARG A 270 16.51 4.23 -14.30
C ARG A 270 15.97 2.82 -14.51
N ILE A 271 14.72 2.57 -14.13
CA ILE A 271 14.05 1.28 -14.35
C ILE A 271 13.84 1.04 -15.84
N ASP A 272 13.33 2.04 -16.57
CA ASP A 272 13.06 1.91 -18.00
C ASP A 272 14.32 1.72 -18.83
N GLU A 273 15.45 2.33 -18.43
CA GLU A 273 16.76 2.17 -19.08
C GLU A 273 17.48 0.88 -18.68
N SER A 274 17.04 0.19 -17.63
CA SER A 274 17.69 -1.02 -17.10
C SER A 274 17.43 -2.26 -17.94
N LEU A 275 18.07 -3.38 -17.57
CA LEU A 275 17.85 -4.70 -18.18
C LEU A 275 16.62 -5.43 -17.61
N LEU A 276 15.89 -4.81 -16.71
CA LEU A 276 14.65 -5.41 -16.19
C LEU A 276 13.60 -5.54 -17.31
N ARG A 277 12.94 -6.67 -17.35
CA ARG A 277 11.79 -6.91 -18.23
C ARG A 277 10.52 -6.25 -17.69
N GLU A 278 10.31 -6.36 -16.39
CA GLU A 278 9.12 -5.87 -15.70
C GLU A 278 9.45 -5.63 -14.23
N VAL A 279 8.83 -4.62 -13.66
CA VAL A 279 8.81 -4.32 -12.23
C VAL A 279 7.37 -4.32 -11.75
N VAL A 280 7.04 -5.18 -10.80
CA VAL A 280 5.68 -5.30 -10.25
C VAL A 280 5.64 -4.66 -8.88
N VAL A 281 4.71 -3.74 -8.69
CA VAL A 281 4.51 -3.03 -7.42
C VAL A 281 3.03 -3.01 -7.05
N THR A 282 2.70 -2.52 -5.86
CA THR A 282 1.31 -2.37 -5.47
C THR A 282 0.88 -0.90 -5.46
N ASP A 283 -0.43 -0.67 -5.34
CA ASP A 283 -1.03 0.65 -5.17
C ASP A 283 -1.05 1.14 -3.70
N SER A 284 -0.20 0.58 -2.82
CA SER A 284 0.02 1.08 -1.45
C SER A 284 0.40 2.57 -1.43
N ILE A 285 1.09 3.02 -2.48
CA ILE A 285 1.42 4.41 -2.79
C ILE A 285 0.81 4.73 -4.16
N PRO A 286 0.10 5.85 -4.32
CA PRO A 286 -0.50 6.18 -5.61
C PRO A 286 0.57 6.40 -6.67
N THR A 287 0.43 5.71 -7.79
CA THR A 287 1.32 5.84 -8.94
C THR A 287 0.47 6.12 -10.17
N SER A 288 0.43 7.38 -10.62
CA SER A 288 -0.33 7.74 -11.82
C SER A 288 0.21 7.03 -13.06
N ALA A 289 -0.64 6.78 -14.05
CA ALA A 289 -0.24 6.12 -15.29
C ALA A 289 0.94 6.83 -15.98
N GLU A 290 0.98 8.17 -15.92
CA GLU A 290 2.05 9.00 -16.47
C GLU A 290 3.41 8.81 -15.78
N LYS A 291 3.40 8.38 -14.49
CA LYS A 291 4.60 8.16 -13.68
C LYS A 291 5.05 6.69 -13.62
N ARG A 292 4.38 5.78 -14.32
CA ARG A 292 4.71 4.34 -14.28
C ARG A 292 5.83 3.93 -15.24
N GLY A 293 6.16 4.73 -16.26
CA GLY A 293 7.07 4.31 -17.32
C GLY A 293 6.51 3.12 -18.11
N HIS A 294 7.39 2.38 -18.78
CA HIS A 294 7.00 1.27 -19.67
C HIS A 294 7.10 -0.12 -19.00
N LYS A 295 7.88 -0.24 -17.90
CA LYS A 295 8.19 -1.52 -17.26
C LYS A 295 7.46 -1.75 -15.95
N ILE A 296 6.82 -0.71 -15.38
CA ILE A 296 6.20 -0.80 -14.06
C ILE A 296 4.74 -1.22 -14.20
N LYS A 297 4.39 -2.34 -13.57
CA LYS A 297 3.03 -2.83 -13.43
C LYS A 297 2.57 -2.69 -11.99
N VAL A 298 1.35 -2.19 -11.79
CA VAL A 298 0.74 -2.00 -10.47
C VAL A 298 -0.34 -3.05 -10.24
N ILE A 299 -0.31 -3.71 -9.08
CA ILE A 299 -1.35 -4.63 -8.60
C ILE A 299 -2.08 -3.96 -7.45
N SER A 300 -3.40 -4.04 -7.43
CA SER A 300 -4.18 -3.39 -6.37
C SER A 300 -4.18 -4.20 -5.07
N LEU A 301 -4.01 -3.50 -3.95
CA LEU A 301 -4.21 -4.02 -2.60
C LEU A 301 -5.67 -3.95 -2.14
N ALA A 302 -6.56 -3.38 -2.94
CA ALA A 302 -7.94 -3.15 -2.54
C ALA A 302 -8.64 -4.43 -2.05
N PRO A 303 -8.57 -5.59 -2.73
CA PRO A 303 -9.19 -6.80 -2.24
C PRO A 303 -8.61 -7.29 -0.89
N LEU A 304 -7.29 -7.23 -0.73
CA LEU A 304 -6.61 -7.67 0.48
C LEU A 304 -6.99 -6.79 1.69
N ILE A 305 -6.98 -5.47 1.51
CA ILE A 305 -7.33 -4.52 2.56
C ILE A 305 -8.83 -4.60 2.87
N ALA A 306 -9.69 -4.73 1.87
CA ALA A 306 -11.13 -4.88 2.03
C ALA A 306 -11.49 -6.10 2.88
N GLU A 307 -10.89 -7.25 2.60
CA GLU A 307 -11.11 -8.46 3.38
C GLU A 307 -10.61 -8.31 4.83
N ALA A 308 -9.46 -7.65 5.04
CA ALA A 308 -8.97 -7.35 6.38
C ALA A 308 -9.93 -6.42 7.15
N ILE A 309 -10.49 -5.41 6.49
CA ILE A 309 -11.50 -4.51 7.08
C ILE A 309 -12.72 -5.31 7.56
N VAL A 310 -13.28 -6.18 6.72
CA VAL A 310 -14.44 -7.02 7.09
C VAL A 310 -14.12 -7.91 8.27
N ARG A 311 -12.96 -8.55 8.28
CA ARG A 311 -12.52 -9.43 9.39
C ARG A 311 -12.33 -8.67 10.69
N ILE A 312 -11.67 -7.52 10.67
CA ILE A 312 -11.48 -6.65 11.82
C ILE A 312 -12.83 -6.19 12.37
N HIS A 313 -13.73 -5.75 11.50
CA HIS A 313 -15.08 -5.33 11.88
C HIS A 313 -15.87 -6.44 12.57
N ARG A 314 -15.81 -7.67 12.02
CA ARG A 314 -16.50 -8.85 12.54
C ARG A 314 -15.78 -9.55 13.70
N GLY A 315 -14.65 -9.04 14.18
CA GLY A 315 -13.84 -9.70 15.20
C GLY A 315 -13.26 -11.06 14.77
N GLN A 316 -13.05 -11.25 13.45
CA GLN A 316 -12.46 -12.46 12.89
C GLN A 316 -10.94 -12.34 12.78
N SER A 317 -10.24 -13.49 12.69
CA SER A 317 -8.79 -13.51 12.55
C SER A 317 -8.33 -12.94 11.20
N VAL A 318 -7.45 -11.95 11.25
CA VAL A 318 -6.73 -11.42 10.08
C VAL A 318 -5.57 -12.34 9.68
N GLY A 319 -5.05 -13.13 10.63
CA GLY A 319 -3.94 -14.06 10.40
C GLY A 319 -4.19 -15.08 9.27
N ALA A 320 -5.45 -15.44 9.01
CA ALA A 320 -5.80 -16.31 7.89
C ALA A 320 -5.46 -15.71 6.53
N LEU A 321 -5.37 -14.37 6.41
CA LEU A 321 -4.95 -13.69 5.18
C LEU A 321 -3.44 -13.79 4.94
N LEU A 322 -2.65 -14.08 5.98
CA LEU A 322 -1.20 -14.26 5.90
C LEU A 322 -0.81 -15.67 5.43
N THR A 323 -1.73 -16.62 5.57
CA THR A 323 -1.56 -18.03 5.15
C THR A 323 -2.47 -18.37 3.99
N SER A 324 -2.91 -17.35 3.22
CA SER A 324 -4.00 -17.45 2.26
C SER A 324 -3.88 -18.63 1.32
N GLU A 325 -4.97 -19.40 1.25
CA GLU A 325 -5.16 -20.46 0.28
C GLU A 325 -5.01 -19.90 -1.15
N VAL A 326 -4.41 -20.67 -2.03
CA VAL A 326 -4.16 -20.29 -3.45
C VAL A 326 -5.41 -19.75 -4.14
N HIS A 327 -6.60 -20.23 -3.76
CA HIS A 327 -7.88 -19.77 -4.30
C HIS A 327 -8.17 -18.30 -4.04
N PHE A 328 -7.96 -17.83 -2.81
CA PHE A 328 -8.21 -16.45 -2.42
C PHE A 328 -7.27 -15.48 -3.15
N THR A 329 -6.00 -15.87 -3.32
CA THR A 329 -5.04 -15.10 -4.09
C THR A 329 -5.43 -15.01 -5.57
N GLN A 330 -5.96 -16.09 -6.16
CA GLN A 330 -6.43 -16.09 -7.55
C GLN A 330 -7.65 -15.18 -7.74
N GLU A 331 -8.61 -15.19 -6.84
CA GLU A 331 -9.77 -14.27 -6.88
C GLU A 331 -9.32 -12.80 -6.80
N MET A 332 -8.38 -12.48 -5.92
CA MET A 332 -7.82 -11.13 -5.80
C MET A 332 -7.09 -10.67 -7.07
N LEU A 333 -6.33 -11.56 -7.71
CA LEU A 333 -5.59 -11.24 -8.94
C LEU A 333 -6.49 -11.10 -10.16
N LEU A 334 -7.66 -11.74 -10.14
CA LEU A 334 -8.66 -11.65 -11.21
C LEU A 334 -9.55 -10.41 -11.05
N TRP A 335 -9.52 -9.77 -9.88
CA TRP A 335 -10.28 -8.55 -9.67
C TRP A 335 -9.69 -7.40 -10.50
N ASP A 336 -10.49 -6.93 -11.44
CA ASP A 336 -10.10 -5.86 -12.34
C ASP A 336 -10.68 -4.53 -11.87
N VAL A 337 -9.81 -3.56 -11.63
CA VAL A 337 -10.16 -2.20 -11.22
C VAL A 337 -11.01 -1.48 -12.27
N ASP A 338 -10.80 -1.82 -13.54
CA ASP A 338 -11.47 -1.16 -14.68
C ASP A 338 -12.80 -1.85 -15.04
N SER A 339 -13.11 -3.04 -14.48
CA SER A 339 -14.38 -3.71 -14.71
C SER A 339 -15.51 -2.96 -13.97
N PRO A 340 -16.60 -2.60 -14.66
CA PRO A 340 -17.76 -2.03 -14.00
C PRO A 340 -18.32 -3.02 -12.97
N PRO A 341 -18.79 -2.56 -11.79
CA PRO A 341 -19.48 -3.43 -10.85
C PRO A 341 -20.64 -4.10 -11.57
N ASP A 342 -20.79 -5.41 -11.38
CA ASP A 342 -21.89 -6.20 -11.95
C ASP A 342 -23.23 -5.66 -11.41
N ARG A 343 -23.75 -4.60 -12.05
CA ARG A 343 -25.07 -4.05 -11.76
C ARG A 343 -26.08 -4.92 -12.44
N THR A 344 -26.62 -5.91 -11.73
CA THR A 344 -27.93 -6.45 -12.10
C THR A 344 -28.95 -5.31 -11.98
N PRO A 345 -29.74 -5.03 -13.04
CA PRO A 345 -30.72 -3.95 -12.99
C PRO A 345 -31.86 -4.35 -12.03
N GLY A 346 -31.88 -3.77 -10.83
CA GLY A 346 -33.04 -3.66 -9.99
C GLY A 346 -33.72 -2.35 -10.33
N GLU A 347 -34.91 -2.42 -10.89
CA GLU A 347 -35.83 -1.39 -11.30
C GLU A 347 -35.82 -0.15 -10.39
N GLY A 348 -35.64 1.02 -10.99
CA GLY A 348 -35.79 2.33 -10.36
C GLY A 348 -35.19 3.42 -11.25
N ASP A 349 -35.76 3.56 -12.46
CA ASP A 349 -35.52 4.73 -13.33
C ASP A 349 -36.21 5.95 -12.76
N ASP A 350 -35.52 6.72 -11.92
CA ASP A 350 -35.89 8.09 -11.63
C ASP A 350 -34.96 9.01 -12.45
N GLY A 351 -35.48 9.37 -13.62
CA GLY A 351 -34.83 10.23 -14.62
C GLY A 351 -34.31 11.55 -14.03
N ARG A 352 -33.06 11.58 -13.60
CA ARG A 352 -32.28 12.80 -13.41
C ARG A 352 -31.08 12.78 -14.33
N PRO A 353 -30.89 13.83 -15.16
CA PRO A 353 -29.80 13.86 -16.12
C PRO A 353 -28.44 13.95 -15.39
N ALA A 354 -27.48 13.22 -15.92
CA ALA A 354 -26.08 13.29 -15.53
C ALA A 354 -25.57 14.74 -15.56
N ALA A 355 -25.08 15.25 -14.46
CA ALA A 355 -24.40 16.53 -14.38
C ALA A 355 -23.05 16.42 -15.08
N THR A 356 -22.97 16.93 -16.28
CA THR A 356 -21.76 17.24 -17.00
C THR A 356 -20.92 18.26 -16.23
N GLY A 357 -19.62 18.08 -16.27
CA GLY A 357 -18.59 18.85 -15.59
C GLY A 357 -18.85 20.34 -15.50
N GLY A 358 -18.74 20.87 -14.31
CA GLY A 358 -18.85 22.29 -13.99
C GLY A 358 -17.78 22.69 -13.02
N LEU A 359 -16.88 23.52 -13.51
CA LEU A 359 -16.01 24.50 -12.88
C LEU A 359 -16.09 24.62 -11.34
N VAL A 360 -14.94 24.52 -10.71
CA VAL A 360 -14.66 24.89 -9.33
C VAL A 360 -15.26 26.26 -9.03
N PRO A 361 -16.16 26.43 -8.04
CA PRO A 361 -16.57 27.73 -7.60
C PRO A 361 -15.52 28.37 -6.72
N THR A 362 -15.02 29.54 -7.13
CA THR A 362 -14.28 30.47 -6.27
C THR A 362 -15.06 30.77 -5.00
N PRO A 363 -14.44 30.83 -3.83
CA PRO A 363 -15.13 31.16 -2.58
C PRO A 363 -15.62 32.61 -2.63
N ARG A 364 -16.92 32.81 -2.42
CA ARG A 364 -17.50 34.13 -2.16
C ARG A 364 -17.01 34.64 -0.83
N ALA A 365 -16.39 35.80 -0.85
CA ALA A 365 -16.07 36.56 0.34
C ALA A 365 -17.33 36.76 1.20
N ILE A 366 -17.25 36.35 2.47
CA ILE A 366 -18.24 36.67 3.48
C ILE A 366 -18.00 38.14 3.87
N ASP A 367 -18.93 38.99 3.54
CA ASP A 367 -18.98 40.38 3.96
C ASP A 367 -19.19 40.45 5.49
N VAL A 368 -18.15 40.86 6.21
CA VAL A 368 -18.22 41.15 7.64
C VAL A 368 -18.29 42.65 7.83
N SER A 369 -19.39 43.28 7.38
CA SER A 369 -19.74 44.64 7.80
C SER A 369 -21.14 44.61 8.43
N GLY A 370 -21.18 44.61 9.76
CA GLY A 370 -22.46 44.74 10.47
C GLY A 370 -22.37 44.57 11.98
N ARG A 371 -21.80 45.62 12.67
CA ARG A 371 -21.96 46.00 14.07
C ARG A 371 -21.53 45.00 15.14
#